data_8c6c292d6ce14c4a317c22334edbe973
#
_entry.id   8c6c292d6ce14c4a317c22334edbe973
#
_cell.length_a   1.000
_cell.length_b   1.000
_cell.length_c   1.000
_cell.angle_alpha   90.00
_cell.angle_beta   90.00
_cell.angle_gamma   90.00
#
_symmetry.space_group_name_H-M   'P 1'
#
loop_
_entity.id
_entity.type
_entity.pdbx_description
1 polymer ?
#
loop_
_entity_poly.entity_id
_entity_poly.type
_entity_poly.pdbx_seq_one_letter_code
_entity_poly.pdbx_strand_id
1 'polypeptide(L)' 'QIIEVLAKRMRVCRQIGTFKKEHNMTILQTGRYNEILDKRGAQGALCGMDSEFIKKVFEAIHEESVRQQMEIINK' A
#
# COMPACT_ATOMS: atom_id res chain seq x y z
N GLN A 1 -0.62 9.92 15.12
CA GLN A 1 -1.71 10.55 14.38
C GLN A 1 -1.76 9.98 12.96
N ILE A 2 -2.96 9.69 12.43
CA ILE A 2 -3.13 8.89 11.21
C ILE A 2 -2.57 9.59 9.96
N ILE A 3 -2.72 10.90 9.85
CA ILE A 3 -2.23 11.65 8.68
C ILE A 3 -0.71 11.61 8.61
N GLU A 4 -0.05 11.77 9.76
CA GLU A 4 1.42 11.68 9.83
C GLU A 4 1.92 10.30 9.44
N VAL A 5 1.23 9.25 9.89
CA VAL A 5 1.57 7.87 9.55
C VAL A 5 1.39 7.63 8.05
N LEU A 6 0.29 8.10 7.46
CA LEU A 6 0.04 7.96 6.03
C LEU A 6 1.08 8.73 5.20
N ALA A 7 1.45 9.94 5.64
CA ALA A 7 2.48 10.73 4.95
C ALA A 7 3.84 10.00 4.95
N LYS A 8 4.22 9.43 6.09
CA LYS A 8 5.43 8.64 6.20
C LYS A 8 5.39 7.42 5.29
N ARG A 9 4.24 6.76 5.23
CA ARG A 9 4.01 5.60 4.38
C ARG A 9 4.20 5.95 2.90
N MET A 10 3.67 7.09 2.47
CA MET A 10 3.81 7.54 1.08
C MET A 10 5.25 7.92 0.74
N ARG A 11 6.01 8.48 1.68
CA ARG A 11 7.44 8.73 1.46
C ARG A 11 8.20 7.42 1.21
N VAL A 12 7.89 6.37 1.98
CA VAL A 12 8.49 5.04 1.77
C VAL A 12 8.07 4.48 0.41
N CYS A 13 6.81 4.65 0.01
CA CYS A 13 6.33 4.20 -1.30
C CYS A 13 7.10 4.89 -2.44
N ARG A 14 7.40 6.17 -2.33
CA ARG A 14 8.20 6.87 -3.34
C ARG A 14 9.63 6.32 -3.40
N GLN A 15 10.23 5.99 -2.27
CA GLN A 15 11.55 5.34 -2.23
C GLN A 15 11.52 3.98 -2.91
N ILE A 16 10.47 3.19 -2.66
CA ILE A 16 10.27 1.91 -3.32
C ILE A 16 10.11 2.09 -4.83
N GLY A 17 9.36 3.09 -5.25
CA GLY A 17 9.19 3.42 -6.68
C GLY A 17 10.51 3.73 -7.34
N THR A 18 11.35 4.52 -6.70
CA THR A 18 12.70 4.84 -7.20
C THR A 18 13.54 3.58 -7.34
N PHE A 19 13.53 2.71 -6.33
CA PHE A 19 14.24 1.44 -6.36
C PHE A 19 13.76 0.56 -7.53
N LYS A 20 12.45 0.43 -7.70
CA LYS A 20 11.87 -0.37 -8.78
C LYS A 20 12.21 0.19 -10.15
N LYS A 21 12.20 1.50 -10.31
CA LYS A 21 12.60 2.15 -11.55
C LYS A 21 14.06 1.82 -11.91
N GLU A 22 14.95 1.94 -10.94
CA GLU A 22 16.39 1.67 -11.15
C GLU A 22 16.67 0.21 -11.47
N HIS A 23 15.84 -0.71 -10.99
CA HIS A 23 16.02 -2.15 -11.15
C HIS A 23 15.06 -2.78 -12.16
N ASN A 24 14.28 -1.96 -12.89
CA ASN A 24 13.29 -2.43 -13.87
C ASN A 24 12.30 -3.44 -13.29
N MET A 25 11.88 -3.24 -12.04
CA MET A 25 10.95 -4.14 -11.36
C MET A 25 9.50 -3.72 -11.60
N THR A 26 8.61 -4.72 -11.59
CA THR A 26 7.18 -4.46 -11.68
C THR A 26 6.63 -3.91 -10.34
N ILE A 27 5.65 -3.01 -10.43
CA ILE A 27 4.99 -2.43 -9.25
C ILE A 27 3.96 -3.38 -8.67
N LEU A 28 3.13 -4.01 -9.53
CA LEU A 28 2.01 -4.82 -9.07
C LEU A 28 2.41 -6.28 -8.89
N GLN A 29 2.20 -6.79 -7.67
CA GLN A 29 2.36 -8.20 -7.32
C GLN A 29 1.02 -8.66 -6.75
N THR A 30 0.08 -9.05 -7.61
CA THR A 30 -1.32 -9.28 -7.28
C THR A 30 -1.52 -10.30 -6.15
N GLY A 31 -0.80 -11.42 -6.20
CA GLY A 31 -0.91 -12.46 -5.16
C GLY A 31 -0.54 -11.93 -3.79
N ARG A 32 0.56 -11.19 -3.71
CA ARG A 32 1.01 -10.59 -2.45
C ARG A 32 0.02 -9.55 -1.93
N TYR A 33 -0.57 -8.76 -2.83
CA TYR A 33 -1.57 -7.77 -2.46
C TYR A 33 -2.78 -8.42 -1.78
N ASN A 34 -3.31 -9.51 -2.37
CA ASN A 34 -4.45 -10.22 -1.80
C ASN A 34 -4.12 -10.81 -0.43
N GLU A 35 -2.94 -11.38 -0.26
CA GLU A 35 -2.48 -11.88 1.04
C GLU A 35 -2.44 -10.78 2.09
N ILE A 36 -1.93 -9.60 1.73
CA ILE A 36 -1.87 -8.45 2.65
C ILE A 36 -3.27 -8.00 3.04
N LEU A 37 -4.20 -7.90 2.09
CA LEU A 37 -5.58 -7.51 2.38
C LEU A 37 -6.23 -8.47 3.38
N ASP A 38 -6.10 -9.77 3.15
CA ASP A 38 -6.68 -10.77 4.03
C ASP A 38 -6.07 -10.70 5.44
N LYS A 39 -4.77 -10.55 5.52
CA LYS A 39 -4.05 -10.42 6.79
C LYS A 39 -4.49 -9.18 7.56
N ARG A 40 -4.59 -8.02 6.89
CA ARG A 40 -5.01 -6.78 7.54
C ARG A 40 -6.46 -6.82 7.96
N GLY A 41 -7.35 -7.43 7.16
CA GLY A 41 -8.74 -7.63 7.55
C GLY A 41 -8.87 -8.46 8.80
N ALA A 42 -8.10 -9.56 8.91
CA ALA A 42 -8.07 -10.40 10.11
C ALA A 42 -7.56 -9.64 11.32
N GLN A 43 -6.49 -8.85 11.17
CA GLN A 43 -5.96 -8.02 12.25
C GLN A 43 -6.98 -6.99 12.74
N GLY A 44 -7.69 -6.34 11.80
CA GLY A 44 -8.73 -5.39 12.14
C GLY A 44 -9.87 -6.03 12.92
N ALA A 45 -10.29 -7.24 12.53
CA ALA A 45 -11.33 -7.98 13.24
C ALA A 45 -10.92 -8.30 14.68
N LEU A 46 -9.66 -8.66 14.91
CA LEU A 46 -9.13 -8.90 16.26
C LEU A 46 -9.15 -7.64 17.13
N CYS A 47 -9.08 -6.46 16.52
CA CYS A 47 -9.15 -5.19 17.22
C CYS A 47 -10.58 -4.65 17.34
N GLY A 48 -11.59 -5.44 17.00
CA GLY A 48 -13.00 -5.05 17.11
C GLY A 48 -13.52 -4.24 15.93
N MET A 49 -12.79 -4.20 14.83
CA MET A 49 -13.22 -3.50 13.61
C MET A 49 -13.78 -4.47 12.58
N ASP A 50 -14.65 -3.96 11.70
CA ASP A 50 -15.16 -4.74 10.58
C ASP A 50 -14.03 -5.00 9.58
N SER A 51 -13.81 -6.27 9.23
CA SER A 51 -12.75 -6.66 8.30
C SER A 51 -12.93 -6.05 6.92
N GLU A 52 -14.16 -5.89 6.44
CA GLU A 52 -14.43 -5.27 5.14
C GLU A 52 -14.06 -3.78 5.14
N PHE A 53 -14.33 -3.09 6.24
CA PHE A 53 -13.89 -1.70 6.41
C PHE A 53 -12.35 -1.59 6.32
N ILE A 54 -11.64 -2.45 7.05
CA ILE A 54 -10.17 -2.44 7.04
C ILE A 54 -9.64 -2.75 5.64
N LYS A 55 -10.22 -3.72 4.93
CA LYS A 55 -9.81 -4.03 3.56
C LYS A 55 -9.98 -2.81 2.64
N LYS A 56 -11.08 -2.08 2.76
CA LYS A 56 -11.31 -0.86 1.96
C LYS A 56 -10.28 0.22 2.26
N VAL A 57 -9.91 0.40 3.54
CA VAL A 57 -8.87 1.35 3.92
C VAL A 57 -7.54 0.97 3.28
N PHE A 58 -7.16 -0.30 3.35
CA PHE A 58 -5.89 -0.74 2.77
C PHE A 58 -5.91 -0.77 1.24
N GLU A 59 -7.08 -0.98 0.61
CA GLU A 59 -7.22 -0.79 -0.84
C GLU A 59 -6.91 0.65 -1.24
N ALA A 60 -7.47 1.62 -0.52
CA ALA A 60 -7.22 3.03 -0.79
C ALA A 60 -5.74 3.38 -0.61
N ILE A 61 -5.12 2.86 0.44
CA ILE A 61 -3.68 3.04 0.69
C ILE A 61 -2.87 2.44 -0.45
N HIS A 62 -3.23 1.24 -0.89
CA HIS A 62 -2.55 0.55 -1.99
C HIS A 62 -2.66 1.35 -3.30
N GLU A 63 -3.86 1.84 -3.63
CA GLU A 63 -4.07 2.64 -4.83
C GLU A 63 -3.19 3.88 -4.84
N GLU A 64 -3.11 4.59 -3.71
CA GLU A 64 -2.24 5.77 -3.60
C GLU A 64 -0.76 5.39 -3.68
N SER A 65 -0.37 4.26 -3.07
CA SER A 65 0.99 3.75 -3.14
C SER A 65 1.39 3.48 -4.59
N VAL A 66 0.53 2.81 -5.36
CA VAL A 66 0.78 2.54 -6.77
C VAL A 66 0.87 3.85 -7.56
N ARG A 67 -0.03 4.79 -7.30
CA ARG A 67 -0.01 6.11 -7.96
C ARG A 67 1.33 6.83 -7.72
N GLN A 68 1.82 6.83 -6.49
CA GLN A 68 3.09 7.45 -6.13
C GLN A 68 4.26 6.78 -6.87
N GLN A 69 4.25 5.45 -6.93
CA GLN A 69 5.32 4.71 -7.62
C GLN A 69 5.28 4.94 -9.13
N MET A 70 4.07 4.95 -9.73
CA MET A 70 3.91 5.21 -11.16
C MET A 70 4.37 6.62 -11.53
N GLU A 71 4.09 7.61 -10.70
CA GLU A 71 4.54 8.98 -10.91
C GLU A 71 6.06 9.05 -10.99
N ILE A 72 6.77 8.32 -10.13
CA ILE A 72 8.22 8.29 -10.14
C ILE A 72 8.76 7.54 -11.36
N ILE A 73 8.17 6.41 -11.72
CA ILE A 73 8.63 5.60 -12.84
C ILE A 73 8.44 6.32 -14.17
N ASN A 74 7.38 7.10 -14.29
CA ASN A 74 7.03 7.80 -15.54
C ASN A 74 7.67 9.19 -15.67
N LYS A 75 8.50 9.59 -14.73
CA LYS A 75 9.25 10.85 -14.82
C LYS A 75 10.40 10.79 -15.81
#